data_0bcf098981824929514293aedff3263a
#
_entry.id   0bcf098981824929514293aedff3263a
#
_cell.length_a   1.000
_cell.length_b   1.000
_cell.length_c   1.000
_cell.angle_alpha   90.00
_cell.angle_beta   90.00
_cell.angle_gamma   90.00
#
_symmetry.space_group_name_H-M   'P 1'
#
loop_
_entity.id
_entity.type
_entity.pdbx_description
1 polymer ?
#
loop_
_entity_poly.entity_id
_entity_poly.type
_entity_poly.pdbx_seq_one_letter_code
_entity_poly.pdbx_strand_id
1 'polypeptide(L)'
;TENKHIYDQLTIGKVEGRWMKTTDGKQMLTWVIYPPHFDPNKKYPTLLFCEGGPQSPVSQFWSYRWNMQIMAANDYIVVAPNRRGLPGFGMEWNEQVSGDYGGQCMKDYFTAIDEMAKESFVDKDRLGCVGASFGGFSVYWLAGHHNKRFKAFIAHDGIFNMEMQYLETEEMWFANWDMGGAYWEKQNATAQRTFANSPHLFVDKWDTPILCIHGEKDYRILANQGM
;
A
#
# COMPACT_ATOMS: atom_id res chain seq x y z
N THR A 1 -24.04 21.94 2.87
CA THR A 1 -24.01 20.64 2.15
C THR A 1 -25.28 19.87 2.49
N GLU A 2 -25.82 19.11 1.55
CA GLU A 2 -27.08 18.36 1.73
C GLU A 2 -27.01 17.39 2.90
N ASN A 3 -25.87 16.75 3.14
CA ASN A 3 -25.66 15.76 4.18
C ASN A 3 -25.14 16.34 5.52
N LYS A 4 -25.22 17.67 5.72
CA LYS A 4 -24.71 18.30 6.94
C LYS A 4 -25.33 17.69 8.22
N HIS A 5 -26.62 17.41 8.20
CA HIS A 5 -27.35 16.83 9.33
C HIS A 5 -26.84 15.42 9.72
N ILE A 6 -26.25 14.67 8.78
CA ILE A 6 -25.61 13.38 9.07
C ILE A 6 -24.20 13.62 9.61
N TYR A 7 -23.42 14.49 8.93
CA TYR A 7 -22.06 14.81 9.34
C TYR A 7 -21.96 15.38 10.75
N ASP A 8 -22.92 16.22 11.15
CA ASP A 8 -22.94 16.83 12.47
C ASP A 8 -23.15 15.80 13.61
N GLN A 9 -23.56 14.57 13.29
CA GLN A 9 -23.73 13.46 14.25
C GLN A 9 -22.51 12.52 14.29
N LEU A 10 -21.55 12.71 13.40
CA LEU A 10 -20.36 11.86 13.30
C LEU A 10 -19.17 12.52 14.01
N THR A 11 -18.44 11.74 14.78
CA THR A 11 -17.15 12.15 15.31
C THR A 11 -16.07 11.69 14.36
N ILE A 12 -15.54 12.62 13.56
CA ILE A 12 -14.56 12.35 12.51
C ILE A 12 -13.17 12.70 13.00
N GLY A 13 -12.18 11.85 12.71
CA GLY A 13 -10.78 12.11 12.97
C GLY A 13 -10.19 13.22 12.09
N LYS A 14 -9.24 13.98 12.64
CA LYS A 14 -8.48 14.98 11.88
C LYS A 14 -7.72 14.29 10.73
N VAL A 15 -7.72 14.93 9.56
CA VAL A 15 -6.88 14.55 8.43
C VAL A 15 -5.82 15.62 8.23
N GLU A 16 -4.57 15.21 8.08
CA GLU A 16 -3.43 16.10 7.89
C GLU A 16 -2.61 15.65 6.68
N GLY A 17 -2.27 16.58 5.79
CA GLY A 17 -1.32 16.33 4.71
C GLY A 17 0.09 16.65 5.17
N ARG A 18 0.99 15.67 5.10
CA ARG A 18 2.41 15.82 5.43
C ARG A 18 3.29 15.59 4.21
N TRP A 19 4.20 16.50 3.95
CA TRP A 19 5.21 16.33 2.93
C TRP A 19 6.44 15.66 3.54
N MET A 20 6.75 14.46 3.07
CA MET A 20 7.87 13.66 3.56
C MET A 20 8.95 13.55 2.50
N LYS A 21 10.21 13.72 2.90
CA LYS A 21 11.35 13.59 2.01
C LYS A 21 11.66 12.13 1.74
N THR A 22 11.60 11.72 0.48
CA THR A 22 11.89 10.36 0.04
C THR A 22 13.39 10.06 0.01
N THR A 23 13.77 8.80 -0.11
CA THR A 23 15.18 8.36 -0.12
C THR A 23 16.00 8.94 -1.26
N ASP A 24 15.36 9.32 -2.37
CA ASP A 24 15.97 10.00 -3.52
C ASP A 24 15.81 11.53 -3.48
N GLY A 25 15.38 12.07 -2.34
CA GLY A 25 15.35 13.51 -2.07
C GLY A 25 14.13 14.27 -2.55
N LYS A 26 13.14 13.59 -3.15
CA LYS A 26 11.87 14.21 -3.59
C LYS A 26 10.90 14.37 -2.41
N GLN A 27 9.79 15.10 -2.64
CA GLN A 27 8.75 15.32 -1.63
C GLN A 27 7.52 14.47 -1.96
N MET A 28 7.08 13.70 -0.97
CA MET A 28 5.92 12.81 -1.06
C MET A 28 4.81 13.30 -0.15
N LEU A 29 3.63 13.61 -0.71
CA LEU A 29 2.45 13.90 0.10
C LEU A 29 1.94 12.62 0.76
N THR A 30 1.84 12.64 2.08
CA THR A 30 1.29 11.56 2.88
C THR A 30 0.10 12.06 3.68
N TRP A 31 -1.05 11.44 3.54
CA TRP A 31 -2.20 11.71 4.39
C TRP A 31 -2.05 10.97 5.71
N VAL A 32 -2.27 11.68 6.80
CA VAL A 32 -2.31 11.10 8.16
C VAL A 32 -3.69 11.33 8.73
N ILE A 33 -4.37 10.26 9.07
CA ILE A 33 -5.71 10.29 9.65
C ILE A 33 -5.60 9.88 11.12
N TYR A 34 -6.01 10.77 12.01
CA TYR A 34 -5.94 10.58 13.45
C TYR A 34 -7.25 10.01 14.00
N PRO A 35 -7.21 9.30 15.14
CA PRO A 35 -8.42 8.94 15.88
C PRO A 35 -9.31 10.15 16.20
N PRO A 36 -10.64 10.00 16.27
CA PRO A 36 -11.55 11.11 16.56
C PRO A 36 -11.24 11.88 17.84
N HIS A 37 -10.74 11.20 18.87
CA HIS A 37 -10.36 11.78 20.18
C HIS A 37 -8.85 11.74 20.39
N PHE A 38 -8.09 12.09 19.35
CA PHE A 38 -6.64 12.05 19.39
C PHE A 38 -6.05 12.90 20.52
N ASP A 39 -5.21 12.26 21.35
CA ASP A 39 -4.44 12.90 22.42
C ASP A 39 -2.94 12.70 22.14
N PRO A 40 -2.15 13.76 21.90
CA PRO A 40 -0.73 13.63 21.56
C PRO A 40 0.14 13.06 22.71
N ASN A 41 -0.42 12.93 23.92
CA ASN A 41 0.26 12.33 25.07
C ASN A 41 0.04 10.81 25.17
N LYS A 42 -0.80 10.23 24.32
CA LYS A 42 -1.05 8.78 24.22
C LYS A 42 -0.28 8.17 23.07
N LYS A 43 -0.08 6.86 23.15
CA LYS A 43 0.52 6.07 22.05
C LYS A 43 -0.54 5.28 21.31
N TYR A 44 -0.52 5.35 19.99
CA TYR A 44 -1.50 4.73 19.11
C TYR A 44 -0.85 3.67 18.20
N PRO A 45 -1.51 2.52 17.99
CA PRO A 45 -1.15 1.63 16.91
C PRO A 45 -1.31 2.38 15.58
N THR A 46 -0.44 2.09 14.64
CA THR A 46 -0.40 2.84 13.38
C THR A 46 -0.42 1.89 12.19
N LEU A 47 -1.29 2.18 11.22
CA LEU A 47 -1.45 1.41 10.00
C LEU A 47 -0.85 2.15 8.80
N LEU A 48 0.07 1.50 8.11
CA LEU A 48 0.46 1.90 6.77
C LEU A 48 -0.59 1.39 5.78
N PHE A 49 -1.23 2.29 5.07
CA PHE A 49 -2.16 1.97 3.99
C PHE A 49 -1.43 1.97 2.65
N CYS A 50 -1.42 0.82 1.98
CA CYS A 50 -0.86 0.64 0.66
C CYS A 50 -1.96 0.76 -0.40
N GLU A 51 -1.96 1.84 -1.16
CA GLU A 51 -2.94 2.07 -2.23
C GLU A 51 -2.72 1.12 -3.40
N GLY A 52 -3.83 0.68 -3.99
CA GLY A 52 -3.85 -0.15 -5.19
C GLY A 52 -3.50 0.61 -6.48
N GLY A 53 -3.91 0.07 -7.57
CA GLY A 53 -3.69 0.63 -8.90
C GLY A 53 -2.76 -0.25 -9.75
N PRO A 54 -1.49 0.06 -9.89
CA PRO A 54 -0.62 0.94 -9.08
C PRO A 54 -0.75 2.45 -9.30
N GLN A 55 -1.49 2.90 -10.30
CA GLN A 55 -1.67 4.30 -10.64
C GLN A 55 -3.04 4.83 -10.15
N SER A 56 -3.29 4.80 -8.84
CA SER A 56 -4.50 5.34 -8.21
C SER A 56 -4.13 6.24 -7.02
N PRO A 57 -4.49 7.55 -7.03
CA PRO A 57 -4.05 8.47 -5.98
C PRO A 57 -4.81 8.27 -4.68
N VAL A 58 -4.12 8.42 -3.57
CA VAL A 58 -4.80 8.63 -2.29
C VAL A 58 -5.23 10.07 -2.20
N SER A 59 -6.53 10.29 -2.31
CA SER A 59 -7.15 11.63 -2.29
C SER A 59 -8.24 11.70 -1.22
N GLN A 60 -9.11 12.70 -1.31
CA GLN A 60 -10.28 12.85 -0.45
C GLN A 60 -11.46 11.99 -0.94
N PHE A 61 -11.20 10.77 -1.41
CA PHE A 61 -12.26 9.86 -1.81
C PHE A 61 -12.96 9.27 -0.60
N TRP A 62 -14.22 8.90 -0.79
CA TRP A 62 -15.00 8.15 0.17
C TRP A 62 -15.35 6.77 -0.41
N SER A 63 -15.13 5.74 0.38
CA SER A 63 -15.39 4.37 -0.04
C SER A 63 -16.01 3.56 1.10
N TYR A 64 -16.99 2.72 0.78
CA TYR A 64 -17.50 1.74 1.74
C TYR A 64 -16.49 0.64 2.03
N ARG A 65 -15.65 0.28 1.07
CA ARG A 65 -14.65 -0.80 1.19
C ARG A 65 -13.39 -0.34 1.94
N TRP A 66 -12.87 0.83 1.56
CA TRP A 66 -11.65 1.40 2.15
C TRP A 66 -11.98 2.76 2.77
N ASN A 67 -12.43 2.70 4.02
CA ASN A 67 -12.78 3.90 4.77
C ASN A 67 -11.76 4.13 5.89
N MET A 68 -10.79 5.01 5.64
CA MET A 68 -9.71 5.31 6.59
C MET A 68 -10.23 5.94 7.90
N GLN A 69 -11.38 6.62 7.86
CA GLN A 69 -12.00 7.18 9.07
C GLN A 69 -12.54 6.08 9.99
N ILE A 70 -13.03 4.96 9.45
CA ILE A 70 -13.44 3.80 10.26
C ILE A 70 -12.21 3.15 10.90
N MET A 71 -11.10 3.03 10.17
CA MET A 71 -9.85 2.53 10.74
C MET A 71 -9.38 3.44 11.89
N ALA A 72 -9.41 4.76 11.67
CA ALA A 72 -9.04 5.74 12.69
C ALA A 72 -10.01 5.75 13.88
N ALA A 73 -11.31 5.53 13.66
CA ALA A 73 -12.31 5.44 14.72
C ALA A 73 -12.12 4.21 15.65
N ASN A 74 -11.32 3.24 15.22
CA ASN A 74 -10.87 2.11 16.04
C ASN A 74 -9.51 2.37 16.72
N ASP A 75 -9.18 3.63 16.98
CA ASP A 75 -7.97 4.08 17.66
C ASP A 75 -6.65 3.82 16.92
N TYR A 76 -6.69 3.66 15.59
CA TYR A 76 -5.49 3.60 14.76
C TYR A 76 -5.14 4.99 14.16
N ILE A 77 -3.87 5.30 14.10
CA ILE A 77 -3.39 6.32 13.16
C ILE A 77 -3.23 5.64 11.79
N VAL A 78 -3.80 6.24 10.74
CA VAL A 78 -3.65 5.72 9.38
C VAL A 78 -2.71 6.61 8.60
N VAL A 79 -1.71 6.00 7.98
CA VAL A 79 -0.66 6.66 7.17
C VAL A 79 -0.84 6.20 5.73
N ALA A 80 -1.23 7.12 4.86
CA ALA A 80 -1.59 6.84 3.48
C ALA A 80 -0.74 7.68 2.51
N PRO A 81 0.46 7.19 2.12
CA PRO A 81 1.37 7.94 1.26
C PRO A 81 0.95 7.90 -0.21
N ASN A 82 1.09 9.03 -0.90
CA ASN A 82 1.08 9.10 -2.35
C ASN A 82 2.47 8.76 -2.90
N ARG A 83 2.83 7.48 -2.78
CA ARG A 83 4.11 6.93 -3.20
C ARG A 83 4.31 7.04 -4.72
N ARG A 84 5.49 6.77 -5.22
CA ARG A 84 5.81 6.71 -6.64
C ARG A 84 4.80 5.84 -7.40
N GLY A 85 4.38 6.31 -8.59
CA GLY A 85 3.38 5.67 -9.42
C GLY A 85 1.97 6.27 -9.29
N LEU A 86 1.68 7.04 -8.24
CA LEU A 86 0.36 7.65 -8.08
C LEU A 86 0.25 8.94 -8.91
N PRO A 87 -0.87 9.16 -9.64
CA PRO A 87 -1.07 10.37 -10.45
C PRO A 87 -1.31 11.60 -9.57
N GLY A 88 -1.17 12.78 -10.18
CA GLY A 88 -1.38 14.08 -9.53
C GLY A 88 -0.11 14.80 -9.09
N PHE A 89 1.05 14.16 -9.20
CA PHE A 89 2.36 14.70 -8.80
C PHE A 89 3.35 14.82 -9.97
N GLY A 90 2.83 14.88 -11.19
CA GLY A 90 3.61 14.95 -12.42
C GLY A 90 3.85 13.60 -13.07
N MET A 91 4.20 13.64 -14.37
CA MET A 91 4.34 12.45 -15.21
C MET A 91 5.50 11.57 -14.75
N GLU A 92 6.65 12.19 -14.47
CA GLU A 92 7.83 11.50 -13.94
C GLU A 92 7.52 10.70 -12.65
N TRP A 93 6.71 11.27 -11.73
CA TRP A 93 6.29 10.58 -10.51
C TRP A 93 5.43 9.35 -10.82
N ASN A 94 4.49 9.50 -11.76
CA ASN A 94 3.55 8.45 -12.13
C ASN A 94 4.22 7.29 -12.87
N GLU A 95 5.13 7.56 -13.79
CA GLU A 95 5.79 6.54 -14.63
C GLU A 95 6.76 5.63 -13.86
N GLN A 96 7.28 6.09 -12.72
CA GLN A 96 8.35 5.38 -12.00
C GLN A 96 7.93 4.06 -11.34
N VAL A 97 6.68 3.67 -11.37
CA VAL A 97 6.22 2.36 -10.87
C VAL A 97 6.23 1.31 -11.97
N SER A 98 5.93 1.68 -13.21
CA SER A 98 5.87 0.74 -14.33
C SER A 98 7.24 0.11 -14.61
N GLY A 99 7.29 -1.21 -14.65
CA GLY A 99 8.52 -1.97 -14.80
C GLY A 99 9.46 -1.93 -13.57
N ASP A 100 8.99 -1.42 -12.41
CA ASP A 100 9.82 -1.34 -11.20
C ASP A 100 8.99 -1.48 -9.91
N TYR A 101 8.17 -2.52 -9.82
CA TYR A 101 7.26 -2.76 -8.71
C TYR A 101 7.93 -2.94 -7.34
N GLY A 102 9.17 -3.41 -7.30
CA GLY A 102 9.96 -3.53 -6.08
C GLY A 102 10.91 -2.36 -5.79
N GLY A 103 10.84 -1.29 -6.60
CA GLY A 103 11.79 -0.18 -6.56
C GLY A 103 11.42 0.95 -5.60
N GLN A 104 11.43 2.18 -6.14
CA GLN A 104 11.25 3.38 -5.31
C GLN A 104 9.89 3.44 -4.61
N CYS A 105 8.82 2.92 -5.22
CA CYS A 105 7.49 2.88 -4.59
C CYS A 105 7.50 2.13 -3.25
N MET A 106 8.28 1.07 -3.11
CA MET A 106 8.41 0.32 -1.84
C MET A 106 9.25 1.08 -0.81
N LYS A 107 10.31 1.78 -1.25
CA LYS A 107 11.10 2.66 -0.38
C LYS A 107 10.26 3.83 0.14
N ASP A 108 9.34 4.33 -0.68
CA ASP A 108 8.42 5.41 -0.29
C ASP A 108 7.47 4.96 0.83
N TYR A 109 6.96 3.72 0.80
CA TYR A 109 6.18 3.14 1.89
C TYR A 109 6.99 3.05 3.19
N PHE A 110 8.23 2.56 3.13
CA PHE A 110 9.10 2.55 4.31
C PHE A 110 9.40 3.95 4.82
N THR A 111 9.65 4.90 3.93
CA THR A 111 9.86 6.31 4.32
C THR A 111 8.67 6.84 5.10
N ALA A 112 7.44 6.61 4.61
CA ALA A 112 6.23 7.11 5.26
C ALA A 112 6.07 6.57 6.68
N ILE A 113 6.22 5.27 6.88
CA ILE A 113 6.04 4.66 8.20
C ILE A 113 7.22 4.97 9.14
N ASP A 114 8.45 5.05 8.63
CA ASP A 114 9.63 5.38 9.43
C ASP A 114 9.59 6.85 9.90
N GLU A 115 9.12 7.79 9.07
CA GLU A 115 8.91 9.19 9.47
C GLU A 115 7.83 9.30 10.55
N MET A 116 6.71 8.59 10.39
CA MET A 116 5.66 8.58 11.41
C MET A 116 6.10 7.93 12.72
N ALA A 117 6.94 6.90 12.65
CA ALA A 117 7.48 6.24 13.83
C ALA A 117 8.41 7.15 14.69
N LYS A 118 8.81 8.32 14.22
CA LYS A 118 9.54 9.31 15.00
C LYS A 118 8.65 10.09 15.98
N GLU A 119 7.34 10.12 15.71
CA GLU A 119 6.37 10.84 16.54
C GLU A 119 6.20 10.17 17.90
N SER A 120 6.10 10.97 18.95
CA SER A 120 5.96 10.48 20.33
C SER A 120 4.66 9.69 20.58
N PHE A 121 3.62 10.02 19.83
CA PHE A 121 2.31 9.40 19.90
C PHE A 121 2.17 8.11 19.06
N VAL A 122 3.17 7.72 18.29
CA VAL A 122 3.18 6.46 17.54
C VAL A 122 3.78 5.35 18.40
N ASP A 123 3.03 4.26 18.52
CA ASP A 123 3.51 3.04 19.16
C ASP A 123 4.29 2.18 18.15
N LYS A 124 5.61 2.22 18.23
CA LYS A 124 6.51 1.48 17.33
C LYS A 124 6.37 -0.04 17.42
N ASP A 125 5.85 -0.53 18.54
CA ASP A 125 5.63 -1.96 18.76
C ASP A 125 4.26 -2.44 18.27
N ARG A 126 3.44 -1.54 17.71
CA ARG A 126 2.12 -1.83 17.16
C ARG A 126 1.93 -1.18 15.78
N LEU A 127 2.90 -1.39 14.88
CA LEU A 127 2.77 -0.98 13.48
C LEU A 127 2.16 -2.13 12.67
N GLY A 128 1.16 -1.81 11.85
CA GLY A 128 0.55 -2.74 10.89
C GLY A 128 0.60 -2.21 9.47
N CYS A 129 0.38 -3.09 8.51
CA CYS A 129 0.35 -2.73 7.09
C CYS A 129 -0.86 -3.38 6.41
N VAL A 130 -1.60 -2.60 5.62
CA VAL A 130 -2.81 -3.07 4.94
C VAL A 130 -2.87 -2.53 3.52
N GLY A 131 -3.35 -3.34 2.59
CA GLY A 131 -3.54 -2.91 1.20
C GLY A 131 -4.27 -3.93 0.35
N ALA A 132 -4.80 -3.46 -0.79
CA ALA A 132 -5.53 -4.29 -1.74
C ALA A 132 -4.98 -4.17 -3.16
N SER A 133 -5.16 -5.23 -3.96
CA SER A 133 -4.73 -5.25 -5.36
C SER A 133 -3.21 -5.04 -5.45
N PHE A 134 -2.72 -4.04 -6.17
CA PHE A 134 -1.31 -3.66 -6.09
C PHE A 134 -0.89 -3.32 -4.64
N GLY A 135 -1.79 -2.78 -3.81
CA GLY A 135 -1.54 -2.60 -2.39
C GLY A 135 -1.36 -3.92 -1.65
N GLY A 136 -2.12 -4.96 -2.01
CA GLY A 136 -1.96 -6.32 -1.51
C GLY A 136 -0.62 -6.96 -1.93
N PHE A 137 -0.23 -6.77 -3.19
CA PHE A 137 1.13 -7.08 -3.66
C PHE A 137 2.19 -6.38 -2.80
N SER A 138 2.00 -5.08 -2.56
CA SER A 138 2.92 -4.30 -1.73
C SER A 138 3.03 -4.87 -0.32
N VAL A 139 1.90 -5.27 0.29
CA VAL A 139 1.88 -5.93 1.61
C VAL A 139 2.70 -7.22 1.60
N TYR A 140 2.50 -8.10 0.62
CA TYR A 140 3.27 -9.33 0.48
C TYR A 140 4.76 -9.07 0.28
N TRP A 141 5.10 -8.09 -0.56
CA TRP A 141 6.50 -7.71 -0.80
C TRP A 141 7.14 -7.13 0.48
N LEU A 142 6.43 -6.24 1.16
CA LEU A 142 6.88 -5.64 2.41
C LEU A 142 7.07 -6.69 3.51
N ALA A 143 6.24 -7.74 3.56
CA ALA A 143 6.38 -8.83 4.52
C ALA A 143 7.74 -9.55 4.42
N GLY A 144 8.34 -9.60 3.22
CA GLY A 144 9.69 -10.13 3.02
C GLY A 144 10.83 -9.13 3.24
N HIS A 145 10.52 -7.83 3.46
CA HIS A 145 11.54 -6.77 3.45
C HIS A 145 11.46 -5.78 4.63
N HIS A 146 10.49 -5.95 5.55
CA HIS A 146 10.19 -4.94 6.57
C HIS A 146 11.19 -4.83 7.72
N ASN A 147 12.13 -5.76 7.86
CA ASN A 147 13.12 -5.76 8.93
C ASN A 147 12.47 -5.55 10.32
N LYS A 148 11.45 -6.34 10.65
CA LYS A 148 10.70 -6.33 11.92
C LYS A 148 9.96 -5.03 12.27
N ARG A 149 9.73 -4.15 11.28
CA ARG A 149 8.93 -2.92 11.50
C ARG A 149 7.50 -3.22 11.89
N PHE A 150 6.84 -4.11 11.15
CA PHE A 150 5.42 -4.41 11.32
C PHE A 150 5.20 -5.63 12.23
N LYS A 151 4.06 -5.63 12.91
CA LYS A 151 3.60 -6.72 13.80
C LYS A 151 2.43 -7.51 13.22
N ALA A 152 1.78 -6.97 12.19
CA ALA A 152 0.70 -7.65 11.45
C ALA A 152 0.58 -7.07 10.04
N PHE A 153 0.13 -7.91 9.13
CA PHE A 153 -0.17 -7.57 7.75
C PHE A 153 -1.58 -7.99 7.38
N ILE A 154 -2.25 -7.21 6.52
CA ILE A 154 -3.52 -7.58 5.90
C ILE A 154 -3.38 -7.36 4.40
N ALA A 155 -3.37 -8.44 3.62
CA ALA A 155 -3.35 -8.41 2.17
C ALA A 155 -4.72 -8.80 1.61
N HIS A 156 -5.32 -7.90 0.84
CA HIS A 156 -6.61 -8.14 0.20
C HIS A 156 -6.40 -8.17 -1.31
N ASP A 157 -6.83 -9.27 -1.95
CA ASP A 157 -6.73 -9.48 -3.40
C ASP A 157 -5.35 -9.11 -3.96
N GLY A 158 -4.27 -9.56 -3.32
CA GLY A 158 -2.89 -9.19 -3.65
C GLY A 158 -2.23 -10.16 -4.61
N ILE A 159 -1.34 -9.65 -5.47
CA ILE A 159 -0.50 -10.49 -6.33
C ILE A 159 0.63 -11.09 -5.47
N PHE A 160 0.65 -12.42 -5.36
CA PHE A 160 1.68 -13.16 -4.64
C PHE A 160 2.77 -13.70 -5.58
N ASN A 161 2.33 -14.32 -6.69
CA ASN A 161 3.22 -14.85 -7.72
C ASN A 161 2.96 -14.11 -9.05
N MET A 162 3.92 -13.30 -9.49
CA MET A 162 3.76 -12.47 -10.67
C MET A 162 3.74 -13.26 -11.98
N GLU A 163 4.40 -14.44 -12.05
CA GLU A 163 4.33 -15.28 -13.25
C GLU A 163 2.93 -15.89 -13.40
N MET A 164 2.33 -16.36 -12.31
CA MET A 164 0.94 -16.81 -12.30
C MET A 164 0.01 -15.65 -12.67
N GLN A 165 0.17 -14.50 -12.05
CA GLN A 165 -0.62 -13.31 -12.36
C GLN A 165 -0.59 -12.97 -13.85
N TYR A 166 0.58 -13.00 -14.47
CA TYR A 166 0.73 -12.73 -15.89
C TYR A 166 -0.08 -13.69 -16.77
N LEU A 167 -0.15 -14.99 -16.38
CA LEU A 167 -0.82 -16.03 -17.17
C LEU A 167 -2.33 -16.14 -16.91
N GLU A 168 -2.83 -15.68 -15.78
CA GLU A 168 -4.19 -15.95 -15.31
C GLU A 168 -5.11 -14.73 -15.37
N THR A 169 -4.55 -13.52 -15.36
CA THR A 169 -5.35 -12.29 -15.33
C THR A 169 -6.18 -12.08 -16.57
N GLU A 170 -7.40 -11.56 -16.42
CA GLU A 170 -8.21 -11.06 -17.54
C GLU A 170 -7.58 -9.85 -18.24
N GLU A 171 -6.65 -9.16 -17.57
CA GLU A 171 -5.98 -7.94 -18.05
C GLU A 171 -4.56 -8.21 -18.54
N MET A 172 -4.33 -9.25 -19.32
CA MET A 172 -2.96 -9.57 -19.80
C MET A 172 -2.29 -8.40 -20.55
N TRP A 173 -3.06 -7.57 -21.24
CA TRP A 173 -2.55 -6.37 -21.92
C TRP A 173 -1.91 -5.39 -20.93
N PHE A 174 -2.56 -5.20 -19.76
CA PHE A 174 -2.04 -4.35 -18.69
C PHE A 174 -0.78 -4.96 -18.07
N ALA A 175 -0.84 -6.26 -17.72
CA ALA A 175 0.31 -6.96 -17.17
C ALA A 175 1.52 -6.89 -18.11
N ASN A 176 1.32 -7.12 -19.41
CA ASN A 176 2.39 -7.05 -20.41
C ASN A 176 2.99 -5.64 -20.51
N TRP A 177 2.16 -4.60 -20.47
CA TRP A 177 2.61 -3.22 -20.50
C TRP A 177 3.31 -2.79 -19.21
N ASP A 178 2.63 -2.95 -18.08
CA ASP A 178 3.06 -2.35 -16.81
C ASP A 178 4.22 -3.11 -16.15
N MET A 179 4.30 -4.43 -16.36
CA MET A 179 5.43 -5.26 -15.94
C MET A 179 6.64 -5.17 -16.87
N GLY A 180 6.50 -4.48 -18.00
CA GLY A 180 7.57 -4.22 -18.95
C GLY A 180 7.82 -5.34 -19.98
N GLY A 181 6.92 -6.32 -20.07
CA GLY A 181 6.99 -7.45 -21.01
C GLY A 181 6.70 -8.78 -20.32
N ALA A 182 6.84 -9.87 -21.06
CA ALA A 182 6.56 -11.21 -20.57
C ALA A 182 7.72 -11.79 -19.73
N TYR A 183 7.40 -12.62 -18.73
CA TYR A 183 8.41 -13.22 -17.83
C TYR A 183 9.41 -14.14 -18.54
N TRP A 184 9.05 -14.68 -19.70
CA TRP A 184 9.96 -15.51 -20.51
C TRP A 184 10.91 -14.71 -21.41
N GLU A 185 10.74 -13.40 -21.52
CA GLU A 185 11.64 -12.53 -22.28
C GLU A 185 12.97 -12.32 -21.52
N LYS A 186 13.82 -13.33 -21.51
CA LYS A 186 15.04 -13.34 -20.69
C LYS A 186 16.05 -12.23 -21.01
N GLN A 187 15.98 -11.64 -22.22
CA GLN A 187 16.83 -10.51 -22.63
C GLN A 187 16.19 -9.14 -22.31
N ASN A 188 14.94 -9.13 -21.87
CA ASN A 188 14.24 -7.91 -21.49
C ASN A 188 14.52 -7.57 -20.01
N ALA A 189 15.51 -6.70 -19.79
CA ALA A 189 15.95 -6.33 -18.44
C ALA A 189 14.83 -5.73 -17.57
N THR A 190 13.88 -5.01 -18.17
CA THR A 190 12.73 -4.42 -17.43
C THR A 190 11.79 -5.50 -16.93
N ALA A 191 11.37 -6.43 -17.81
CA ALA A 191 10.54 -7.56 -17.40
C ALA A 191 11.24 -8.40 -16.33
N GLN A 192 12.50 -8.78 -16.54
CA GLN A 192 13.24 -9.59 -15.59
C GLN A 192 13.39 -8.92 -14.22
N ARG A 193 13.62 -7.60 -14.17
CA ARG A 193 13.64 -6.83 -12.91
C ARG A 193 12.30 -6.89 -12.20
N THR A 194 11.19 -6.74 -12.92
CA THR A 194 9.84 -6.78 -12.34
C THR A 194 9.56 -8.15 -11.74
N PHE A 195 9.74 -9.22 -12.51
CA PHE A 195 9.46 -10.60 -12.03
C PHE A 195 10.40 -11.05 -10.91
N ALA A 196 11.64 -10.54 -10.84
CA ALA A 196 12.55 -10.78 -9.72
C ALA A 196 12.05 -10.20 -8.38
N ASN A 197 11.06 -9.31 -8.41
CA ASN A 197 10.41 -8.74 -7.23
C ASN A 197 9.09 -9.45 -6.85
N SER A 198 8.82 -10.61 -7.43
CA SER A 198 7.64 -11.39 -7.09
C SER A 198 7.66 -11.85 -5.62
N PRO A 199 6.61 -11.54 -4.82
CA PRO A 199 6.63 -11.78 -3.37
C PRO A 199 6.94 -13.21 -2.96
N HIS A 200 6.49 -14.21 -3.72
CA HIS A 200 6.73 -15.63 -3.44
C HIS A 200 8.21 -16.01 -3.35
N LEU A 201 9.09 -15.20 -3.94
CA LEU A 201 10.55 -15.40 -3.89
C LEU A 201 11.17 -15.03 -2.53
N PHE A 202 10.41 -14.42 -1.62
CA PHE A 202 10.89 -13.88 -0.35
C PHE A 202 10.14 -14.44 0.88
N VAL A 203 9.36 -15.50 0.71
CA VAL A 203 8.57 -16.10 1.81
C VAL A 203 9.43 -16.67 2.94
N ASP A 204 10.66 -17.05 2.63
CA ASP A 204 11.66 -17.49 3.61
C ASP A 204 12.01 -16.41 4.65
N LYS A 205 11.70 -15.14 4.34
CA LYS A 205 11.93 -13.97 5.20
C LYS A 205 10.68 -13.52 5.95
N TRP A 206 9.52 -14.17 5.73
CA TRP A 206 8.28 -13.81 6.41
C TRP A 206 8.30 -14.31 7.85
N ASP A 207 8.30 -13.41 8.80
CA ASP A 207 8.36 -13.68 10.24
C ASP A 207 7.20 -13.06 11.03
N THR A 208 6.20 -12.51 10.32
CA THR A 208 5.12 -11.71 10.91
C THR A 208 3.77 -12.22 10.41
N PRO A 209 2.74 -12.33 11.29
CA PRO A 209 1.41 -12.77 10.89
C PRO A 209 0.82 -11.94 9.76
N ILE A 210 0.20 -12.62 8.79
CA ILE A 210 -0.49 -12.01 7.67
C ILE A 210 -1.90 -12.60 7.52
N LEU A 211 -2.90 -11.71 7.41
CA LEU A 211 -4.27 -12.07 7.05
C LEU A 211 -4.43 -11.89 5.55
N CYS A 212 -4.74 -12.97 4.84
CA CYS A 212 -5.09 -12.93 3.43
C CYS A 212 -6.61 -12.91 3.28
N ILE A 213 -7.12 -11.97 2.49
CA ILE A 213 -8.53 -11.84 2.13
C ILE A 213 -8.60 -11.86 0.62
N HIS A 214 -9.44 -12.73 0.03
CA HIS A 214 -9.52 -12.84 -1.42
C HIS A 214 -10.94 -13.19 -1.88
N GLY A 215 -11.37 -12.56 -2.97
CA GLY A 215 -12.65 -12.89 -3.61
C GLY A 215 -12.52 -14.14 -4.46
N GLU A 216 -13.39 -15.14 -4.24
CA GLU A 216 -13.41 -16.40 -5.01
C GLU A 216 -13.60 -16.16 -6.52
N LYS A 217 -14.31 -15.10 -6.88
CA LYS A 217 -14.64 -14.75 -8.26
C LYS A 217 -13.87 -13.50 -8.75
N ASP A 218 -12.70 -13.28 -8.22
CA ASP A 218 -11.78 -12.28 -8.74
C ASP A 218 -11.08 -12.84 -9.98
N TYR A 219 -11.34 -12.25 -11.14
CA TYR A 219 -10.73 -12.65 -12.42
C TYR A 219 -9.54 -11.78 -12.80
N ARG A 220 -9.29 -10.72 -12.05
CA ARG A 220 -8.13 -9.83 -12.24
C ARG A 220 -6.90 -10.34 -11.51
N ILE A 221 -7.08 -10.65 -10.23
CA ILE A 221 -6.09 -11.33 -9.39
C ILE A 221 -6.79 -12.55 -8.82
N LEU A 222 -6.50 -13.71 -9.34
CA LEU A 222 -7.26 -14.92 -9.03
C LEU A 222 -7.10 -15.35 -7.56
N ALA A 223 -8.11 -16.02 -7.00
CA ALA A 223 -8.15 -16.41 -5.60
C ALA A 223 -6.97 -17.29 -5.16
N ASN A 224 -6.36 -18.05 -6.07
CA ASN A 224 -5.15 -18.83 -5.80
C ASN A 224 -3.93 -17.99 -5.39
N GLN A 225 -3.93 -16.68 -5.68
CA GLN A 225 -2.89 -15.76 -5.22
C GLN A 225 -2.98 -15.49 -3.71
N GLY A 226 -4.15 -15.72 -3.09
CA GLY A 226 -4.37 -15.54 -1.66
C GLY A 226 -4.42 -16.84 -0.85
N MET A 227 -4.41 -18.00 -1.54
CA MET A 227 -4.41 -19.33 -0.91
C MET A 227 -3.00 -19.84 -0.63
#